data_e867f2a7d64691715e6c42c938e220df
#
_entry.id   e867f2a7d64691715e6c42c938e220df
#
_cell.length_a   1.000
_cell.length_b   1.000
_cell.length_c   1.000
_cell.angle_alpha   90.00
_cell.angle_beta   90.00
_cell.angle_gamma   90.00
#
_symmetry.space_group_name_H-M   'P 1'
#
loop_
_entity.id
_entity.type
_entity.pdbx_description
1 polymer ?
#
loop_
_entity_poly.entity_id
_entity_poly.type
_entity_poly.pdbx_seq_one_letter_code
_entity_poly.pdbx_strand_id
1 'polypeptide(L)'
;MKNFNDDYYAGFDIGTDSVGYAVADTDYNLCKFKGNAMWGVDLFEESNSAAERRTLRSARRRGLRKRNRIEWLQMLFDEEISKVDNAFYQRLKESCLYLDDKSSNVPYAVFADGNYTDKEFHTDYPTIYHLRKELIKSSQPHDIRLVYLALHHIITVSYTHLRAHETELH
;
A
#
# COMPACT_ATOMS: atom_id res chain seq x y z
N MET A 1 60.16 17.08 -3.23
CA MET A 1 58.69 17.08 -3.25
C MET A 1 58.32 17.03 -4.71
N LYS A 2 57.80 15.91 -5.24
CA LYS A 2 57.18 15.92 -6.56
C LYS A 2 55.93 16.78 -6.48
N ASN A 3 55.83 17.81 -7.29
CA ASN A 3 54.61 18.60 -7.39
C ASN A 3 53.49 17.71 -7.98
N PHE A 4 52.33 17.77 -7.44
CA PHE A 4 51.11 17.08 -7.92
C PHE A 4 50.59 17.69 -9.25
N ASN A 5 51.47 17.92 -10.21
CA ASN A 5 51.12 18.41 -11.54
C ASN A 5 51.22 17.33 -12.62
N ASP A 6 51.55 16.09 -12.20
CA ASP A 6 51.60 14.96 -13.12
C ASP A 6 50.23 14.28 -13.16
N ASP A 7 49.85 13.76 -14.31
CA ASP A 7 48.61 13.00 -14.48
C ASP A 7 48.60 11.78 -13.55
N TYR A 8 47.42 11.46 -12.98
CA TYR A 8 47.23 10.33 -12.08
C TYR A 8 45.89 9.65 -12.31
N TYR A 9 45.80 8.42 -11.90
CA TYR A 9 44.57 7.63 -11.89
C TYR A 9 44.08 7.51 -10.44
N ALA A 10 42.79 7.82 -10.21
CA ALA A 10 42.09 7.54 -8.95
C ALA A 10 41.05 6.46 -9.16
N GLY A 11 41.24 5.31 -8.54
CA GLY A 11 40.32 4.21 -8.56
C GLY A 11 39.46 4.20 -7.29
N PHE A 12 38.17 3.92 -7.42
CA PHE A 12 37.23 3.74 -6.31
C PHE A 12 36.54 2.40 -6.43
N ASP A 13 36.48 1.68 -5.32
CA ASP A 13 35.70 0.47 -5.16
C ASP A 13 34.54 0.78 -4.16
N ILE A 14 33.30 0.80 -4.66
CA ILE A 14 32.15 1.22 -3.88
C ILE A 14 31.31 -0.01 -3.57
N GLY A 15 31.44 -0.51 -2.35
CA GLY A 15 30.64 -1.60 -1.79
C GLY A 15 29.34 -1.13 -1.12
N THR A 16 28.65 -2.06 -0.48
CA THR A 16 27.43 -1.80 0.31
C THR A 16 27.70 -1.27 1.71
N ASP A 17 28.89 -1.50 2.22
CA ASP A 17 29.37 -1.22 3.58
C ASP A 17 30.78 -0.63 3.61
N SER A 18 31.36 -0.38 2.42
CA SER A 18 32.72 0.14 2.33
C SER A 18 32.95 0.96 1.06
N VAL A 19 33.89 1.87 1.13
CA VAL A 19 34.45 2.56 -0.03
C VAL A 19 35.98 2.44 0.03
N GLY A 20 36.52 1.72 -0.95
CA GLY A 20 37.94 1.65 -1.18
C GLY A 20 38.39 2.72 -2.17
N TYR A 21 39.65 3.24 -2.02
CA TYR A 21 40.26 4.10 -2.99
C TYR A 21 41.77 3.80 -3.15
N ALA A 22 42.29 4.04 -4.31
CA ALA A 22 43.70 3.98 -4.59
C ALA A 22 44.07 5.04 -5.65
N VAL A 23 45.25 5.64 -5.50
CA VAL A 23 45.78 6.60 -6.46
C VAL A 23 47.11 6.08 -7.01
N ALA A 24 47.20 5.99 -8.34
CA ALA A 24 48.37 5.52 -9.06
C ALA A 24 48.86 6.57 -10.06
N ASP A 25 50.14 6.54 -10.40
CA ASP A 25 50.71 7.31 -11.52
C ASP A 25 50.34 6.68 -12.87
N THR A 26 50.78 7.28 -13.96
CA THR A 26 50.55 6.81 -15.34
C THR A 26 51.16 5.44 -15.63
N ASP A 27 52.15 5.02 -14.85
CA ASP A 27 52.79 3.71 -14.93
C ASP A 27 52.17 2.68 -13.98
N TYR A 28 51.01 3.00 -13.40
CA TYR A 28 50.26 2.19 -12.42
C TYR A 28 50.98 1.89 -11.10
N ASN A 29 52.03 2.68 -10.76
CA ASN A 29 52.63 2.57 -9.44
C ASN A 29 51.81 3.37 -8.43
N LEU A 30 51.65 2.82 -7.22
CA LEU A 30 50.90 3.47 -6.17
C LEU A 30 51.57 4.77 -5.70
N CYS A 31 50.84 5.86 -5.80
CA CYS A 31 51.32 7.17 -5.37
C CYS A 31 51.52 7.24 -3.86
N LYS A 32 52.42 8.09 -3.39
CA LYS A 32 52.70 8.34 -1.98
C LYS A 32 52.52 9.82 -1.65
N PHE A 33 51.84 10.08 -0.55
CA PHE A 33 51.73 11.42 0.01
C PHE A 33 52.31 11.45 1.43
N LYS A 34 53.26 12.36 1.67
CA LYS A 34 53.99 12.46 2.95
C LYS A 34 54.59 11.13 3.43
N GLY A 35 55.06 10.29 2.50
CA GLY A 35 55.64 8.98 2.80
C GLY A 35 54.67 7.82 2.91
N ASN A 36 53.38 8.08 2.99
CA ASN A 36 52.32 7.06 3.06
C ASN A 36 51.76 6.76 1.67
N ALA A 37 51.47 5.51 1.40
CA ALA A 37 50.81 5.09 0.17
C ALA A 37 49.36 5.64 0.11
N MET A 38 48.96 6.13 -1.06
CA MET A 38 47.67 6.74 -1.28
C MET A 38 46.61 5.66 -1.62
N TRP A 39 46.28 4.85 -0.66
CA TRP A 39 45.17 3.92 -0.72
C TRP A 39 44.52 3.80 0.66
N GLY A 40 43.27 3.42 0.69
CA GLY A 40 42.54 3.20 1.94
C GLY A 40 41.18 2.62 1.70
N VAL A 41 40.57 2.23 2.78
CA VAL A 41 39.19 1.75 2.84
C VAL A 41 38.51 2.46 3.99
N ASP A 42 37.33 3.02 3.72
CA ASP A 42 36.43 3.54 4.72
C ASP A 42 35.27 2.56 4.89
N LEU A 43 35.02 2.14 6.12
CA LEU A 43 33.97 1.19 6.47
C LEU A 43 32.82 1.94 7.16
N PHE A 44 31.62 1.67 6.75
CA PHE A 44 30.40 2.26 7.32
C PHE A 44 29.33 1.19 7.53
N GLU A 45 28.27 1.53 8.26
CA GLU A 45 27.16 0.61 8.50
C GLU A 45 26.50 0.19 7.17
N GLU A 46 26.27 -1.11 7.02
CA GLU A 46 25.64 -1.66 5.82
C GLU A 46 24.27 -1.01 5.58
N SER A 47 24.06 -0.53 4.38
CA SER A 47 22.80 0.08 4.00
C SER A 47 21.70 -0.97 3.90
N ASN A 48 20.48 -0.64 4.36
CA ASN A 48 19.30 -1.49 4.21
C ASN A 48 19.12 -1.93 2.77
N SER A 49 18.86 -3.22 2.58
CA SER A 49 18.74 -3.81 1.25
C SER A 49 17.65 -3.13 0.41
N ALA A 50 17.89 -3.00 -0.88
CA ALA A 50 16.91 -2.45 -1.83
C ALA A 50 15.61 -3.28 -1.85
N ALA A 51 15.68 -4.57 -1.52
CA ALA A 51 14.53 -5.47 -1.44
C ALA A 51 13.54 -5.02 -0.35
N GLU A 52 14.02 -4.68 0.85
CA GLU A 52 13.18 -4.21 1.95
C GLU A 52 12.47 -2.89 1.58
N ARG A 53 13.21 -1.91 1.07
CA ARG A 53 12.64 -0.63 0.60
C ARG A 53 11.63 -0.83 -0.54
N ARG A 54 11.86 -1.78 -1.46
CA ARG A 54 10.90 -2.13 -2.52
C ARG A 54 9.63 -2.73 -1.93
N THR A 55 9.73 -3.61 -0.95
CA THR A 55 8.59 -4.24 -0.27
C THR A 55 7.72 -3.19 0.41
N LEU A 56 8.31 -2.31 1.21
CA LEU A 56 7.60 -1.22 1.88
C LEU A 56 6.94 -0.24 0.88
N ARG A 57 7.64 0.10 -0.20
CA ARG A 57 7.08 0.94 -1.27
C ARG A 57 5.90 0.27 -1.96
N SER A 58 6.01 -1.01 -2.27
CA SER A 58 4.95 -1.79 -2.89
C SER A 58 3.73 -1.90 -1.98
N ALA A 59 3.93 -2.12 -0.67
CA ALA A 59 2.85 -2.15 0.32
C ALA A 59 2.11 -0.81 0.39
N ARG A 60 2.84 0.32 0.47
CA ARG A 60 2.24 1.67 0.46
C ARG A 60 1.44 1.94 -0.81
N ARG A 61 1.98 1.62 -1.98
CA ARG A 61 1.28 1.81 -3.27
C ARG A 61 0.01 0.97 -3.36
N ARG A 62 0.03 -0.27 -2.81
CA ARG A 62 -1.16 -1.12 -2.74
C ARG A 62 -2.23 -0.49 -1.86
N GLY A 63 -1.87 -0.06 -0.65
CA GLY A 63 -2.80 0.62 0.26
C GLY A 63 -3.41 1.87 -0.35
N LEU A 64 -2.61 2.69 -1.04
CA LEU A 64 -3.09 3.88 -1.74
C LEU A 64 -4.10 3.54 -2.84
N ARG A 65 -3.76 2.58 -3.72
CA ARG A 65 -4.67 2.16 -4.79
C ARG A 65 -6.00 1.61 -4.26
N LYS A 66 -5.97 0.82 -3.18
CA LYS A 66 -7.18 0.31 -2.53
C LYS A 66 -8.05 1.47 -2.04
N ARG A 67 -7.45 2.44 -1.35
CA ARG A 67 -8.13 3.62 -0.83
C ARG A 67 -8.79 4.43 -1.95
N ASN A 68 -8.04 4.78 -2.99
CA ASN A 68 -8.56 5.53 -4.13
C ASN A 68 -9.71 4.81 -4.83
N ARG A 69 -9.66 3.49 -4.98
CA ARG A 69 -10.77 2.71 -5.56
C ARG A 69 -12.03 2.76 -4.72
N ILE A 70 -11.89 2.71 -3.38
CA ILE A 70 -13.03 2.83 -2.46
C ILE A 70 -13.60 4.26 -2.54
N GLU A 71 -12.76 5.29 -2.57
CA GLU A 71 -13.19 6.67 -2.72
C GLU A 71 -13.96 6.88 -4.03
N TRP A 72 -13.46 6.34 -5.13
CA TRP A 72 -14.18 6.40 -6.41
C TRP A 72 -15.52 5.66 -6.37
N LEU A 73 -15.57 4.49 -5.74
CA LEU A 73 -16.83 3.79 -5.57
C LEU A 73 -17.82 4.62 -4.75
N GLN A 74 -17.36 5.24 -3.65
CA GLN A 74 -18.19 6.15 -2.87
C GLN A 74 -18.73 7.29 -3.73
N MET A 75 -17.88 7.98 -4.48
CA MET A 75 -18.29 9.08 -5.35
C MET A 75 -19.36 8.67 -6.37
N LEU A 76 -19.26 7.46 -6.94
CA LEU A 76 -20.25 6.94 -7.89
C LEU A 76 -21.61 6.69 -7.26
N PHE A 77 -21.67 6.32 -5.99
CA PHE A 77 -22.88 5.94 -5.28
C PHE A 77 -23.42 7.03 -4.36
N ASP A 78 -22.65 8.10 -4.13
CA ASP A 78 -22.93 9.12 -3.13
C ASP A 78 -24.30 9.77 -3.31
N GLU A 79 -24.63 10.19 -4.51
CA GLU A 79 -25.90 10.83 -4.81
C GLU A 79 -27.10 9.95 -4.47
N GLU A 80 -27.08 8.68 -4.86
CA GLU A 80 -28.20 7.77 -4.68
C GLU A 80 -28.30 7.25 -3.24
N ILE A 81 -27.16 6.96 -2.61
CA ILE A 81 -27.14 6.51 -1.22
C ILE A 81 -27.55 7.63 -0.28
N SER A 82 -27.10 8.86 -0.52
CA SER A 82 -27.47 10.02 0.33
C SER A 82 -28.97 10.32 0.30
N LYS A 83 -29.69 9.99 -0.79
CA LYS A 83 -31.16 10.10 -0.85
C LYS A 83 -31.84 9.11 0.07
N VAL A 84 -31.26 7.93 0.28
CA VAL A 84 -31.82 6.84 1.12
C VAL A 84 -31.35 7.00 2.56
N ASP A 85 -30.05 7.25 2.74
CA ASP A 85 -29.41 7.26 4.06
C ASP A 85 -28.13 8.09 4.04
N ASN A 86 -28.24 9.34 4.46
CA ASN A 86 -27.14 10.31 4.43
C ASN A 86 -25.97 9.96 5.40
N ALA A 87 -26.23 9.17 6.44
CA ALA A 87 -25.23 8.78 7.44
C ALA A 87 -24.60 7.39 7.18
N PHE A 88 -24.97 6.73 6.09
CA PHE A 88 -24.54 5.35 5.77
C PHE A 88 -23.00 5.22 5.71
N TYR A 89 -22.32 6.07 4.97
CA TYR A 89 -20.86 6.01 4.82
C TYR A 89 -20.13 6.29 6.13
N GLN A 90 -20.66 7.20 6.94
CA GLN A 90 -20.08 7.51 8.24
C GLN A 90 -20.17 6.29 9.16
N ARG A 91 -21.36 5.68 9.27
CA ARG A 91 -21.55 4.48 10.08
C ARG A 91 -20.71 3.31 9.58
N LEU A 92 -20.63 3.12 8.26
CA LEU A 92 -19.77 2.09 7.65
C LEU A 92 -18.28 2.31 8.00
N LYS A 93 -17.80 3.54 7.94
CA LYS A 93 -16.43 3.90 8.32
C LYS A 93 -16.16 3.67 9.80
N GLU A 94 -17.15 3.96 10.65
CA GLU A 94 -17.07 3.82 12.10
C GLU A 94 -17.41 2.40 12.59
N SER A 95 -17.78 1.49 11.68
CA SER A 95 -18.22 0.13 12.04
C SER A 95 -17.18 -0.67 12.83
N CYS A 96 -15.90 -0.38 12.65
CA CYS A 96 -14.79 -1.02 13.36
C CYS A 96 -14.42 -0.34 14.68
N LEU A 97 -15.02 0.81 15.03
CA LEU A 97 -14.73 1.54 16.26
C LEU A 97 -15.55 0.99 17.44
N TYR A 98 -15.05 1.18 18.66
CA TYR A 98 -15.83 0.93 19.86
C TYR A 98 -17.00 1.92 19.94
N LEU A 99 -18.03 1.53 20.71
CA LEU A 99 -19.28 2.31 20.78
C LEU A 99 -19.04 3.74 21.25
N ASP A 100 -18.15 3.90 22.21
CA ASP A 100 -17.80 5.21 22.82
C ASP A 100 -17.05 6.14 21.86
N ASP A 101 -16.40 5.57 20.83
CA ASP A 101 -15.62 6.30 19.82
C ASP A 101 -16.43 6.66 18.58
N LYS A 102 -17.70 6.22 18.50
CA LYS A 102 -18.57 6.49 17.36
C LYS A 102 -19.24 7.86 17.49
N SER A 103 -19.35 8.57 16.39
CA SER A 103 -20.02 9.87 16.33
C SER A 103 -21.52 9.78 16.53
N SER A 104 -22.13 8.62 16.29
CA SER A 104 -23.54 8.37 16.51
C SER A 104 -23.75 7.36 17.63
N ASN A 105 -24.68 7.65 18.55
CA ASN A 105 -25.09 6.72 19.61
C ASN A 105 -25.96 5.56 19.09
N VAL A 106 -25.95 5.31 17.79
CA VAL A 106 -26.72 4.24 17.18
C VAL A 106 -25.96 2.92 17.37
N PRO A 107 -26.57 1.89 17.97
CA PRO A 107 -25.91 0.61 18.24
C PRO A 107 -25.61 -0.19 16.96
N TYR A 108 -26.18 0.20 15.83
CA TYR A 108 -26.04 -0.50 14.56
C TYR A 108 -24.84 0.03 13.76
N ALA A 109 -24.11 -0.90 13.15
CA ALA A 109 -22.88 -0.53 12.45
C ALA A 109 -23.15 0.05 11.05
N VAL A 110 -24.14 -0.46 10.33
CA VAL A 110 -24.39 -0.11 8.92
C VAL A 110 -25.83 0.29 8.67
N PHE A 111 -26.81 -0.59 8.99
CA PHE A 111 -28.23 -0.35 8.79
C PHE A 111 -28.89 0.11 10.08
N ALA A 112 -29.51 1.28 10.05
CA ALA A 112 -30.15 1.92 11.21
C ALA A 112 -31.60 2.32 10.88
N ASP A 113 -32.23 1.69 9.89
CA ASP A 113 -33.61 1.93 9.52
C ASP A 113 -34.55 1.32 10.57
N GLY A 114 -35.75 1.93 10.76
CA GLY A 114 -36.69 1.46 11.79
C GLY A 114 -37.12 0.00 11.65
N ASN A 115 -37.14 -0.51 10.41
CA ASN A 115 -37.58 -1.87 10.09
C ASN A 115 -36.46 -2.77 9.55
N TYR A 116 -35.25 -2.21 9.31
CA TYR A 116 -34.13 -2.95 8.78
C TYR A 116 -32.85 -2.51 9.47
N THR A 117 -32.29 -3.40 10.25
CA THR A 117 -31.09 -3.18 11.04
C THR A 117 -30.01 -4.19 10.65
N ASP A 118 -28.82 -4.07 11.22
CA ASP A 118 -27.73 -5.03 11.00
C ASP A 118 -28.15 -6.47 11.36
N LYS A 119 -29.09 -6.65 12.30
CA LYS A 119 -29.59 -7.95 12.69
C LYS A 119 -30.38 -8.61 11.55
N GLU A 120 -31.31 -7.88 10.96
CA GLU A 120 -32.09 -8.33 9.80
C GLU A 120 -31.15 -8.60 8.62
N PHE A 121 -30.21 -7.68 8.37
CA PHE A 121 -29.20 -7.86 7.31
C PHE A 121 -28.41 -9.16 7.48
N HIS A 122 -27.93 -9.48 8.68
CA HIS A 122 -27.19 -10.73 8.94
C HIS A 122 -28.07 -11.97 8.96
N THR A 123 -29.38 -11.82 9.17
CA THR A 123 -30.35 -12.91 9.05
C THR A 123 -30.56 -13.26 7.58
N ASP A 124 -30.75 -12.24 6.73
CA ASP A 124 -30.93 -12.41 5.29
C ASP A 124 -29.64 -12.85 4.59
N TYR A 125 -28.54 -12.26 5.01
CA TYR A 125 -27.20 -12.50 4.43
C TYR A 125 -26.19 -12.85 5.52
N PRO A 126 -26.12 -14.12 5.94
CA PRO A 126 -25.17 -14.56 6.98
C PRO A 126 -23.71 -14.22 6.66
N THR A 127 -23.37 -14.10 5.39
CA THR A 127 -22.08 -13.61 4.93
C THR A 127 -22.24 -12.72 3.69
N ILE A 128 -21.26 -11.84 3.47
CA ILE A 128 -21.25 -10.98 2.28
C ILE A 128 -21.25 -11.77 0.96
N TYR A 129 -20.81 -13.02 0.97
CA TYR A 129 -20.88 -13.90 -0.20
C TYR A 129 -22.30 -14.32 -0.54
N HIS A 130 -23.17 -14.47 0.45
CA HIS A 130 -24.61 -14.72 0.24
C HIS A 130 -25.25 -13.52 -0.46
N LEU A 131 -24.98 -12.31 0.01
CA LEU A 131 -25.42 -11.09 -0.64
C LEU A 131 -24.94 -11.01 -2.09
N ARG A 132 -23.66 -11.24 -2.35
CA ARG A 132 -23.11 -11.22 -3.71
C ARG A 132 -23.75 -12.25 -4.62
N LYS A 133 -23.99 -13.46 -4.11
CA LYS A 133 -24.67 -14.52 -4.85
C LYS A 133 -26.11 -14.14 -5.20
N GLU A 134 -26.82 -13.53 -4.25
CA GLU A 134 -28.19 -13.07 -4.47
C GLU A 134 -28.25 -11.99 -5.54
N LEU A 135 -27.43 -10.96 -5.44
CA LEU A 135 -27.36 -9.87 -6.41
C LEU A 135 -27.00 -10.33 -7.84
N ILE A 136 -26.23 -11.42 -7.98
CA ILE A 136 -25.91 -11.98 -9.29
C ILE A 136 -27.09 -12.78 -9.88
N LYS A 137 -27.87 -13.46 -9.03
CA LYS A 137 -28.93 -14.36 -9.46
C LYS A 137 -30.27 -13.65 -9.63
N SER A 138 -30.53 -12.65 -8.83
CA SER A 138 -31.79 -11.91 -8.83
C SER A 138 -31.83 -10.89 -9.97
N SER A 139 -32.95 -10.84 -10.66
CA SER A 139 -33.24 -9.78 -11.63
C SER A 139 -34.14 -8.68 -11.03
N GLN A 140 -34.41 -8.75 -9.73
CA GLN A 140 -35.19 -7.74 -9.04
C GLN A 140 -34.33 -6.57 -8.59
N PRO A 141 -34.88 -5.37 -8.47
CA PRO A 141 -34.18 -4.23 -7.91
C PRO A 141 -33.88 -4.48 -6.43
N HIS A 142 -32.66 -4.16 -6.03
CA HIS A 142 -32.20 -4.26 -4.64
C HIS A 142 -31.89 -2.88 -4.07
N ASP A 143 -31.86 -2.78 -2.74
CA ASP A 143 -31.40 -1.58 -2.06
C ASP A 143 -29.97 -1.22 -2.53
N ILE A 144 -29.78 0.03 -2.91
CA ILE A 144 -28.52 0.54 -3.43
C ILE A 144 -27.36 0.35 -2.45
N ARG A 145 -27.64 0.38 -1.14
CA ARG A 145 -26.63 0.17 -0.08
C ARG A 145 -26.09 -1.26 -0.10
N LEU A 146 -26.97 -2.25 -0.37
CA LEU A 146 -26.57 -3.67 -0.52
C LEU A 146 -25.66 -3.86 -1.74
N VAL A 147 -25.99 -3.22 -2.85
CA VAL A 147 -25.16 -3.23 -4.06
C VAL A 147 -23.78 -2.61 -3.77
N TYR A 148 -23.78 -1.46 -3.09
CA TYR A 148 -22.54 -0.81 -2.67
C TYR A 148 -21.68 -1.73 -1.78
N LEU A 149 -22.25 -2.37 -0.76
CA LEU A 149 -21.52 -3.27 0.15
C LEU A 149 -20.89 -4.46 -0.61
N ALA A 150 -21.62 -5.04 -1.55
CA ALA A 150 -21.11 -6.13 -2.38
C ALA A 150 -19.91 -5.69 -3.23
N LEU A 151 -20.00 -4.52 -3.89
CA LEU A 151 -18.91 -3.96 -4.69
C LEU A 151 -17.72 -3.52 -3.82
N HIS A 152 -17.98 -2.89 -2.68
CA HIS A 152 -16.98 -2.53 -1.70
C HIS A 152 -16.17 -3.76 -1.25
N HIS A 153 -16.86 -4.87 -0.96
CA HIS A 153 -16.20 -6.12 -0.61
C HIS A 153 -15.35 -6.65 -1.77
N ILE A 154 -15.85 -6.64 -3.01
CA ILE A 154 -15.09 -7.06 -4.18
C ILE A 154 -13.78 -6.22 -4.30
N ILE A 155 -13.85 -4.92 -4.19
CA ILE A 155 -12.68 -4.03 -4.27
C ILE A 155 -11.69 -4.31 -3.14
N THR A 156 -12.19 -4.61 -1.94
CA THR A 156 -11.32 -4.86 -0.78
C THR A 156 -10.60 -6.20 -0.82
N VAL A 157 -11.20 -7.23 -1.45
CA VAL A 157 -10.69 -8.61 -1.50
C VAL A 157 -9.97 -8.92 -2.82
N SER A 158 -10.39 -8.32 -3.95
CA SER A 158 -9.89 -8.64 -5.31
C SER A 158 -8.38 -8.47 -5.49
N TYR A 159 -7.73 -7.74 -4.60
CA TYR A 159 -6.28 -7.53 -4.72
C TYR A 159 -5.47 -8.81 -4.55
N THR A 160 -5.98 -9.80 -3.84
CA THR A 160 -5.32 -11.10 -3.66
C THR A 160 -5.47 -12.01 -4.89
N HIS A 161 -6.58 -11.89 -5.61
CA HIS A 161 -6.86 -12.72 -6.80
C HIS A 161 -6.14 -12.26 -8.07
N LEU A 162 -6.04 -10.94 -8.29
CA LEU A 162 -5.34 -10.41 -9.48
C LEU A 162 -3.85 -10.72 -9.48
N ARG A 163 -3.24 -10.93 -8.32
CA ARG A 163 -1.82 -11.26 -8.22
C ARG A 163 -1.50 -12.71 -8.60
N ALA A 164 -2.46 -13.61 -8.48
CA ALA A 164 -2.28 -15.01 -8.89
C ALA A 164 -2.16 -15.14 -10.43
N HIS A 165 -2.84 -14.26 -11.17
CA HIS A 165 -2.78 -14.25 -12.64
C HIS A 165 -1.59 -13.48 -13.22
N GLU A 166 -1.06 -12.47 -12.50
CA GLU A 166 0.11 -11.71 -12.96
C GLU A 166 1.44 -12.48 -12.81
N THR A 167 1.49 -13.51 -11.97
CA THR A 167 2.70 -14.33 -11.76
C THR A 167 2.83 -15.50 -12.76
N GLU A 168 1.80 -15.80 -13.53
CA GLU A 168 1.84 -16.85 -14.56
C GLU A 168 2.26 -16.33 -15.95
N LEU A 169 2.50 -15.02 -16.10
CA LEU A 169 2.84 -14.37 -17.38
C LEU A 169 4.30 -13.89 -17.48
N HIS A 170 5.20 -14.38 -16.59
CA HIS A 170 6.64 -14.09 -16.68
C HIS A 170 7.48 -15.34 -16.55
#